data_e95b613935730c732ccbccba78a30391
#
_entry.id   e95b613935730c732ccbccba78a30391
#
_cell.length_a   1.000
_cell.length_b   1.000
_cell.length_c   1.000
_cell.angle_alpha   90.00
_cell.angle_beta   90.00
_cell.angle_gamma   90.00
#
_symmetry.space_group_name_H-M   'P 1'
#
loop_
_entity.id
_entity.type
_entity.pdbx_description
1 polymer ?
#
loop_
_entity_poly.entity_id
_entity_poly.type
_entity_poly.pdbx_seq_one_letter_code
_entity_poly.pdbx_strand_id
1 'polypeptide(L)'
;MPIKVNKTVPYAQQQLTEAIAQLKQGGAREDVLPILEVVLNQLQTLTTHDHLTGALNRRALIEKLDAELQRSLRTGHTFTLAIIGVDHLPEIMEQHGREVTKHILQVATSESYKILRTLDSFGRVAATEFAIIMPTTWLDQSLKAIGRIKARFAEVEWQSESPALNITFSTGLTANSPGDSSEKMLARANAALAKARAKGPDNVSQVEIDLPSFDPSSVD
;
A
#
# COMPACT_ATOMS: atom_id res chain seq x y z
N MET A 1 -2.97 22.45 11.28
CA MET A 1 -3.88 22.80 10.16
C MET A 1 -5.09 21.88 10.23
N PRO A 2 -6.33 22.37 10.14
CA PRO A 2 -7.50 21.51 10.23
C PRO A 2 -7.57 20.59 9.01
N ILE A 3 -7.72 19.29 9.26
CA ILE A 3 -7.90 18.22 8.28
C ILE A 3 -9.17 18.51 7.48
N LYS A 4 -9.05 18.70 6.18
CA LYS A 4 -10.18 18.86 5.26
C LYS A 4 -11.02 17.58 5.28
N VAL A 5 -12.10 17.59 6.02
CA VAL A 5 -13.18 16.59 5.93
C VAL A 5 -13.55 16.43 4.45
N ASN A 6 -13.71 15.18 4.04
CA ASN A 6 -13.97 14.71 2.68
C ASN A 6 -15.03 15.52 1.92
N LYS A 7 -14.62 16.62 1.29
CA LYS A 7 -15.46 17.48 0.43
C LYS A 7 -15.52 16.97 -1.01
N THR A 8 -14.92 15.83 -1.30
CA THR A 8 -14.66 15.35 -2.67
C THR A 8 -15.94 14.88 -3.38
N VAL A 9 -16.82 14.17 -2.67
CA VAL A 9 -18.10 13.69 -3.25
C VAL A 9 -19.07 14.82 -3.56
N PRO A 10 -19.35 15.75 -2.62
CA PRO A 10 -20.19 16.90 -2.92
C PRO A 10 -19.62 17.78 -4.04
N TYR A 11 -18.30 17.96 -4.07
CA TYR A 11 -17.63 18.74 -5.10
C TYR A 11 -17.73 18.09 -6.49
N ALA A 12 -17.50 16.77 -6.59
CA ALA A 12 -17.65 16.04 -7.85
C ALA A 12 -19.10 16.07 -8.36
N GLN A 13 -20.07 15.95 -7.48
CA GLN A 13 -21.50 16.08 -7.84
C GLN A 13 -21.84 17.49 -8.35
N GLN A 14 -21.33 18.53 -7.72
CA GLN A 14 -21.54 19.90 -8.13
C GLN A 14 -20.93 20.14 -9.53
N GLN A 15 -19.68 19.75 -9.75
CA GLN A 15 -18.99 19.85 -11.03
C GLN A 15 -19.74 19.11 -12.16
N LEU A 16 -20.21 17.89 -11.89
CA LEU A 16 -21.02 17.12 -12.83
C LEU A 16 -22.33 17.83 -13.17
N THR A 17 -23.00 18.41 -12.17
CA THR A 17 -24.25 19.15 -12.34
C THR A 17 -24.02 20.40 -13.21
N GLU A 18 -22.94 21.14 -12.97
CA GLU A 18 -22.54 22.30 -13.77
C GLU A 18 -22.22 21.92 -15.22
N ALA A 19 -21.47 20.83 -15.44
CA ALA A 19 -21.16 20.32 -16.77
C ALA A 19 -22.45 19.94 -17.55
N ILE A 20 -23.39 19.25 -16.89
CA ILE A 20 -24.70 18.91 -17.49
C ILE A 20 -25.51 20.17 -17.81
N ALA A 21 -25.50 21.18 -16.94
CA ALA A 21 -26.21 22.44 -17.17
C ALA A 21 -25.66 23.20 -18.37
N GLN A 22 -24.32 23.25 -18.49
CA GLN A 22 -23.66 23.87 -19.65
C GLN A 22 -24.01 23.17 -20.97
N LEU A 23 -23.99 21.83 -21.01
CA LEU A 23 -24.41 21.08 -22.20
C LEU A 23 -25.88 21.33 -22.58
N LYS A 24 -26.78 21.42 -21.60
CA LYS A 24 -28.21 21.71 -21.83
C LYS A 24 -28.45 23.12 -22.38
N GLN A 25 -27.55 24.06 -22.06
CA GLN A 25 -27.61 25.46 -22.54
C GLN A 25 -26.88 25.65 -23.88
N GLY A 26 -26.40 24.59 -24.52
CA GLY A 26 -25.69 24.64 -25.78
C GLY A 26 -24.22 25.05 -25.69
N GLY A 27 -23.62 24.85 -24.51
CA GLY A 27 -22.18 25.02 -24.28
C GLY A 27 -21.34 24.15 -25.21
N ALA A 28 -20.17 24.63 -25.60
CA ALA A 28 -19.27 23.90 -26.47
C ALA A 28 -18.74 22.63 -25.78
N ARG A 29 -18.59 21.53 -26.54
CA ARG A 29 -18.07 20.27 -26.05
C ARG A 29 -16.68 20.43 -25.44
N GLU A 30 -15.86 21.31 -25.97
CA GLU A 30 -14.49 21.58 -25.51
C GLU A 30 -14.45 22.20 -24.12
N ASP A 31 -15.49 22.97 -23.73
CA ASP A 31 -15.56 23.60 -22.40
C ASP A 31 -15.96 22.58 -21.29
N VAL A 32 -16.68 21.51 -21.65
CA VAL A 32 -17.24 20.54 -20.71
C VAL A 32 -16.31 19.35 -20.51
N LEU A 33 -15.52 18.99 -21.50
CA LEU A 33 -14.60 17.84 -21.42
C LEU A 33 -13.63 17.92 -20.23
N PRO A 34 -12.94 19.06 -19.96
CA PRO A 34 -12.02 19.16 -18.81
C PRO A 34 -12.73 18.95 -17.47
N ILE A 35 -13.98 19.42 -17.34
CA ILE A 35 -14.78 19.25 -16.13
C ILE A 35 -15.10 17.76 -15.91
N LEU A 36 -15.51 17.05 -16.96
CA LEU A 36 -15.80 15.62 -16.91
C LEU A 36 -14.56 14.78 -16.59
N GLU A 37 -13.40 15.14 -17.14
CA GLU A 37 -12.12 14.49 -16.82
C GLU A 37 -11.74 14.65 -15.34
N VAL A 38 -11.90 15.84 -14.79
CA VAL A 38 -11.67 16.10 -13.36
C VAL A 38 -12.61 15.24 -12.50
N VAL A 39 -13.91 15.19 -12.83
CA VAL A 39 -14.90 14.38 -12.11
C VAL A 39 -14.56 12.89 -12.22
N LEU A 40 -14.18 12.41 -13.40
CA LEU A 40 -13.79 11.03 -13.62
C LEU A 40 -12.57 10.65 -12.79
N ASN A 41 -11.53 11.49 -12.78
CA ASN A 41 -10.33 11.27 -11.96
C ASN A 41 -10.66 11.24 -10.47
N GLN A 42 -11.53 12.11 -9.99
CA GLN A 42 -11.98 12.11 -8.59
C GLN A 42 -12.74 10.82 -8.25
N LEU A 43 -13.64 10.36 -9.11
CA LEU A 43 -14.36 9.10 -8.93
C LEU A 43 -13.41 7.90 -8.94
N GLN A 44 -12.43 7.87 -9.83
CA GLN A 44 -11.40 6.83 -9.87
C GLN A 44 -10.58 6.83 -8.58
N THR A 45 -10.15 7.98 -8.09
CA THR A 45 -9.42 8.11 -6.82
C THR A 45 -10.24 7.57 -5.64
N LEU A 46 -11.52 7.92 -5.56
CA LEU A 46 -12.43 7.41 -4.53
C LEU A 46 -12.62 5.90 -4.57
N THR A 47 -12.51 5.28 -5.75
CA THR A 47 -12.67 3.83 -5.94
C THR A 47 -11.38 3.04 -5.81
N THR A 48 -10.21 3.68 -5.89
CA THR A 48 -8.89 3.02 -5.91
C THR A 48 -8.02 3.33 -4.68
N HIS A 49 -8.33 4.38 -3.93
CA HIS A 49 -7.51 4.80 -2.79
C HIS A 49 -8.23 4.65 -1.45
N ASP A 50 -7.47 4.45 -0.39
CA ASP A 50 -7.95 4.48 0.99
C ASP A 50 -8.17 5.93 1.42
N HIS A 51 -9.37 6.24 1.88
CA HIS A 51 -9.79 7.60 2.21
C HIS A 51 -9.03 8.24 3.40
N LEU A 52 -8.46 7.41 4.29
CA LEU A 52 -7.72 7.90 5.44
C LEU A 52 -6.28 8.23 5.09
N THR A 53 -5.63 7.36 4.34
CA THR A 53 -4.18 7.41 4.12
C THR A 53 -3.80 7.93 2.74
N GLY A 54 -4.70 7.84 1.76
CA GLY A 54 -4.40 8.18 0.36
C GLY A 54 -3.56 7.12 -0.36
N ALA A 55 -3.18 6.01 0.32
CA ALA A 55 -2.57 4.85 -0.33
C ALA A 55 -3.60 4.11 -1.20
N LEU A 56 -3.17 3.21 -2.08
CA LEU A 56 -4.11 2.32 -2.76
C LEU A 56 -4.96 1.57 -1.74
N ASN A 57 -6.24 1.40 -2.02
CA ASN A 57 -7.07 0.52 -1.21
C ASN A 57 -6.77 -0.95 -1.52
N ARG A 58 -7.26 -1.86 -0.69
CA ARG A 58 -7.02 -3.30 -0.83
C ARG A 58 -7.36 -3.82 -2.23
N ARG A 59 -8.49 -3.42 -2.82
CA ARG A 59 -8.91 -3.88 -4.13
C ARG A 59 -7.93 -3.45 -5.22
N ALA A 60 -7.63 -2.17 -5.29
CA ALA A 60 -6.71 -1.63 -6.29
C ALA A 60 -5.30 -2.21 -6.16
N LEU A 61 -4.84 -2.49 -4.92
CA LEU A 61 -3.55 -3.13 -4.72
C LEU A 61 -3.54 -4.59 -5.19
N ILE A 62 -4.62 -5.35 -4.97
CA ILE A 62 -4.75 -6.73 -5.48
C ILE A 62 -4.75 -6.72 -7.00
N GLU A 63 -5.48 -5.81 -7.65
CA GLU A 63 -5.47 -5.64 -9.12
C GLU A 63 -4.05 -5.36 -9.64
N LYS A 64 -3.25 -4.55 -8.92
CA LYS A 64 -1.82 -4.31 -9.23
C LYS A 64 -0.97 -5.55 -9.05
N LEU A 65 -1.22 -6.33 -8.00
CA LEU A 65 -0.48 -7.57 -7.73
C LEU A 65 -0.76 -8.61 -8.82
N ASP A 66 -2.02 -8.78 -9.23
CA ASP A 66 -2.39 -9.67 -10.32
C ASP A 66 -1.74 -9.25 -11.65
N ALA A 67 -1.73 -7.95 -11.95
CA ALA A 67 -1.06 -7.43 -13.14
C ALA A 67 0.46 -7.69 -13.11
N GLU A 68 1.10 -7.58 -11.95
CA GLU A 68 2.53 -7.84 -11.80
C GLU A 68 2.87 -9.33 -11.88
N LEU A 69 2.00 -10.22 -11.35
CA LEU A 69 2.09 -11.65 -11.53
C LEU A 69 2.03 -12.04 -13.02
N GLN A 70 1.06 -11.50 -13.76
CA GLN A 70 0.95 -11.74 -15.20
C GLN A 70 2.15 -11.20 -15.97
N ARG A 71 2.66 -10.05 -15.57
CA ARG A 71 3.87 -9.47 -16.17
C ARG A 71 5.08 -10.35 -15.89
N SER A 72 5.28 -10.77 -14.65
CA SER A 72 6.37 -11.65 -14.23
C SER A 72 6.33 -12.99 -14.97
N LEU A 73 5.16 -13.59 -15.10
CA LEU A 73 4.97 -14.85 -15.85
C LEU A 73 5.41 -14.71 -17.32
N ARG A 74 5.13 -13.58 -17.95
CA ARG A 74 5.48 -13.33 -19.37
C ARG A 74 6.93 -12.98 -19.58
N THR A 75 7.58 -12.28 -18.64
CA THR A 75 8.93 -11.71 -18.81
C THR A 75 9.99 -12.44 -18.02
N GLY A 76 9.60 -13.35 -17.11
CA GLY A 76 10.53 -14.10 -16.25
C GLY A 76 11.19 -13.27 -15.14
N HIS A 77 10.78 -12.01 -14.94
CA HIS A 77 11.39 -11.20 -13.88
C HIS A 77 10.81 -11.52 -12.49
N THR A 78 11.66 -11.42 -11.50
CA THR A 78 11.27 -11.56 -10.08
C THR A 78 10.76 -10.24 -9.54
N PHE A 79 9.78 -10.29 -8.63
CA PHE A 79 9.34 -9.17 -7.84
C PHE A 79 9.08 -9.60 -6.38
N THR A 80 9.05 -8.65 -5.47
CA THR A 80 8.81 -8.90 -4.05
C THR A 80 7.50 -8.24 -3.60
N LEU A 81 6.74 -8.96 -2.77
CA LEU A 81 5.62 -8.45 -2.00
C LEU A 81 6.05 -8.34 -0.53
N ALA A 82 5.87 -7.15 0.06
CA ALA A 82 6.03 -6.91 1.48
C ALA A 82 4.67 -6.60 2.11
N ILE A 83 4.39 -7.13 3.31
CA ILE A 83 3.29 -6.65 4.16
C ILE A 83 3.91 -6.04 5.41
N ILE A 84 3.52 -4.79 5.68
CA ILE A 84 3.99 -3.99 6.80
C ILE A 84 2.83 -3.82 7.76
N GLY A 85 3.02 -4.18 9.01
CA GLY A 85 2.03 -3.96 10.07
C GLY A 85 2.60 -3.07 11.17
N VAL A 86 1.89 -1.99 11.48
CA VAL A 86 2.26 -1.14 12.62
C VAL A 86 2.13 -1.96 13.91
N ASP A 87 3.20 -1.97 14.70
CA ASP A 87 3.24 -2.74 15.93
C ASP A 87 2.40 -2.06 17.02
N HIS A 88 1.72 -2.86 17.83
CA HIS A 88 0.91 -2.39 18.99
C HIS A 88 -0.13 -1.30 18.67
N LEU A 89 -0.58 -1.19 17.40
CA LEU A 89 -1.53 -0.15 17.03
C LEU A 89 -2.89 -0.25 17.76
N PRO A 90 -3.44 -1.44 18.08
CA PRO A 90 -4.64 -1.56 18.90
C PRO A 90 -4.44 -0.98 20.30
N GLU A 91 -3.33 -1.28 20.96
CA GLU A 91 -2.97 -0.77 22.29
C GLU A 91 -2.75 0.74 22.28
N ILE A 92 -2.10 1.25 21.23
CA ILE A 92 -1.92 2.70 21.02
C ILE A 92 -3.28 3.37 20.84
N MET A 93 -4.20 2.76 20.10
CA MET A 93 -5.55 3.28 19.91
C MET A 93 -6.32 3.35 21.22
N GLU A 94 -6.18 2.36 22.11
CA GLU A 94 -6.81 2.32 23.41
C GLU A 94 -6.23 3.39 24.35
N GLN A 95 -4.92 3.59 24.35
CA GLN A 95 -4.22 4.53 25.23
C GLN A 95 -4.26 5.98 24.76
N HIS A 96 -4.12 6.22 23.45
CA HIS A 96 -3.95 7.54 22.85
C HIS A 96 -5.11 7.99 21.96
N GLY A 97 -6.06 7.10 21.72
CA GLY A 97 -7.28 7.40 20.96
C GLY A 97 -7.15 7.32 19.45
N ARG A 98 -8.30 7.52 18.81
CA ARG A 98 -8.45 7.29 17.36
C ARG A 98 -7.68 8.30 16.50
N GLU A 99 -7.58 9.55 16.94
CA GLU A 99 -6.96 10.60 16.12
C GLU A 99 -5.43 10.39 16.03
N VAL A 100 -4.77 10.00 17.12
CA VAL A 100 -3.35 9.63 17.12
C VAL A 100 -3.12 8.43 16.20
N THR A 101 -3.97 7.40 16.30
CA THR A 101 -3.89 6.23 15.42
C THR A 101 -4.03 6.58 13.93
N LYS A 102 -4.96 7.47 13.58
CA LYS A 102 -5.10 7.96 12.20
C LYS A 102 -3.85 8.69 11.73
N HIS A 103 -3.30 9.56 12.58
CA HIS A 103 -2.08 10.30 12.28
C HIS A 103 -0.90 9.36 12.02
N ILE A 104 -0.72 8.33 12.85
CA ILE A 104 0.32 7.31 12.65
C ILE A 104 0.19 6.66 11.26
N LEU A 105 -1.00 6.23 10.85
CA LEU A 105 -1.22 5.61 9.55
C LEU A 105 -0.96 6.57 8.38
N GLN A 106 -1.29 7.85 8.53
CA GLN A 106 -1.01 8.88 7.53
C GLN A 106 0.48 9.17 7.41
N VAL A 107 1.18 9.27 8.52
CA VAL A 107 2.64 9.46 8.54
C VAL A 107 3.34 8.22 7.98
N ALA A 108 2.94 7.01 8.37
CA ALA A 108 3.47 5.78 7.79
C ALA A 108 3.36 5.77 6.25
N THR A 109 2.24 6.25 5.72
CA THR A 109 2.04 6.37 4.29
C THR A 109 2.94 7.42 3.66
N SER A 110 3.00 8.62 4.22
CA SER A 110 3.79 9.73 3.66
C SER A 110 5.30 9.43 3.68
N GLU A 111 5.81 8.83 4.76
CA GLU A 111 7.22 8.45 4.85
C GLU A 111 7.57 7.29 3.91
N SER A 112 6.66 6.32 3.74
CA SER A 112 6.85 5.25 2.76
C SER A 112 6.97 5.78 1.34
N TYR A 113 6.11 6.70 0.93
CA TYR A 113 6.16 7.29 -0.43
C TYR A 113 7.45 8.05 -0.74
N LYS A 114 8.16 8.59 0.26
CA LYS A 114 9.46 9.26 0.07
C LYS A 114 10.58 8.29 -0.34
N ILE A 115 10.42 7.01 -0.02
CA ILE A 115 11.41 5.95 -0.25
C ILE A 115 11.08 5.09 -1.47
N LEU A 116 9.79 4.90 -1.74
CA LEU A 116 9.30 4.04 -2.80
C LEU A 116 9.59 4.64 -4.18
N ARG A 117 9.90 3.76 -5.15
CA ARG A 117 10.14 4.13 -6.54
C ARG A 117 8.82 4.31 -7.27
N THR A 118 8.86 4.99 -8.41
CA THR A 118 7.66 5.22 -9.27
C THR A 118 6.96 3.93 -9.69
N LEU A 119 7.68 2.83 -9.83
CA LEU A 119 7.12 1.53 -10.22
C LEU A 119 6.59 0.73 -9.03
N ASP A 120 6.97 1.08 -7.80
CA ASP A 120 6.47 0.40 -6.62
C ASP A 120 5.00 0.77 -6.41
N SER A 121 4.20 -0.20 -5.96
CA SER A 121 2.81 0.03 -5.58
C SER A 121 2.65 -0.12 -4.09
N PHE A 122 2.00 0.85 -3.45
CA PHE A 122 1.78 0.88 -2.01
C PHE A 122 0.30 1.02 -1.70
N GLY A 123 -0.23 0.16 -0.85
CA GLY A 123 -1.65 0.17 -0.52
C GLY A 123 -1.94 -0.32 0.88
N ARG A 124 -3.10 0.10 1.41
CA ARG A 124 -3.62 -0.35 2.70
C ARG A 124 -4.46 -1.60 2.50
N VAL A 125 -4.02 -2.72 3.08
CA VAL A 125 -4.66 -4.04 2.89
C VAL A 125 -5.54 -4.46 4.07
N ALA A 126 -5.30 -3.88 5.25
CA ALA A 126 -6.11 -4.10 6.45
C ALA A 126 -6.15 -2.82 7.31
N ALA A 127 -6.85 -2.86 8.43
CA ALA A 127 -6.99 -1.71 9.33
C ALA A 127 -5.64 -1.16 9.81
N THR A 128 -4.66 -2.04 10.05
CA THR A 128 -3.36 -1.74 10.61
C THR A 128 -2.19 -2.14 9.70
N GLU A 129 -2.48 -2.55 8.44
CA GLU A 129 -1.49 -3.16 7.56
C GLU A 129 -1.49 -2.54 6.17
N PHE A 130 -0.28 -2.36 5.66
CA PHE A 130 0.01 -1.93 4.30
C PHE A 130 0.73 -3.03 3.53
N ALA A 131 0.66 -2.98 2.21
CA ALA A 131 1.48 -3.83 1.38
C ALA A 131 2.20 -3.03 0.30
N ILE A 132 3.39 -3.50 -0.07
CA ILE A 132 4.24 -2.93 -1.11
C ILE A 132 4.51 -4.01 -2.14
N ILE A 133 4.24 -3.71 -3.40
CA ILE A 133 4.68 -4.50 -4.54
C ILE A 133 5.92 -3.81 -5.11
N MET A 134 7.04 -4.52 -5.19
CA MET A 134 8.31 -4.02 -5.68
C MET A 134 8.71 -4.79 -6.95
N PRO A 135 8.35 -4.29 -8.15
CA PRO A 135 8.70 -4.89 -9.42
C PRO A 135 10.22 -5.01 -9.61
N THR A 136 10.66 -6.06 -10.31
CA THR A 136 12.10 -6.31 -10.62
C THR A 136 13.03 -6.17 -9.42
N THR A 137 12.55 -6.59 -8.24
CA THR A 137 13.27 -6.44 -6.97
C THR A 137 13.37 -7.79 -6.27
N TRP A 138 14.59 -8.24 -6.02
CA TRP A 138 14.89 -9.46 -5.26
C TRP A 138 14.71 -9.23 -3.75
N LEU A 139 14.60 -10.31 -2.99
CA LEU A 139 14.37 -10.23 -1.53
C LEU A 139 15.45 -9.44 -0.79
N ASP A 140 16.72 -9.61 -1.13
CA ASP A 140 17.85 -8.88 -0.53
C ASP A 140 17.77 -7.36 -0.79
N GLN A 141 17.33 -6.97 -1.98
CA GLN A 141 17.11 -5.57 -2.34
C GLN A 141 15.88 -4.99 -1.63
N SER A 142 14.82 -5.80 -1.50
CA SER A 142 13.61 -5.39 -0.79
C SER A 142 13.87 -5.20 0.70
N LEU A 143 14.71 -6.02 1.34
CA LEU A 143 15.16 -5.82 2.72
C LEU A 143 15.85 -4.46 2.91
N LYS A 144 16.68 -4.03 1.95
CA LYS A 144 17.31 -2.70 1.99
C LYS A 144 16.28 -1.57 1.85
N ALA A 145 15.25 -1.75 1.00
CA ALA A 145 14.16 -0.77 0.86
C ALA A 145 13.35 -0.67 2.15
N ILE A 146 12.97 -1.80 2.75
CA ILE A 146 12.28 -1.83 4.06
C ILE A 146 13.14 -1.20 5.15
N GLY A 147 14.45 -1.49 5.20
CA GLY A 147 15.36 -0.86 6.15
C GLY A 147 15.38 0.67 6.06
N ARG A 148 15.33 1.22 4.83
CA ARG A 148 15.23 2.68 4.63
C ARG A 148 13.89 3.25 5.09
N ILE A 149 12.78 2.56 4.84
CA ILE A 149 11.46 2.97 5.34
C ILE A 149 11.47 2.99 6.87
N LYS A 150 12.01 1.93 7.52
CA LYS A 150 12.15 1.86 8.98
C LYS A 150 13.00 3.00 9.54
N ALA A 151 14.14 3.29 8.93
CA ALA A 151 15.01 4.38 9.33
C ALA A 151 14.29 5.74 9.27
N ARG A 152 13.57 6.01 8.18
CA ARG A 152 12.76 7.22 8.04
C ARG A 152 11.66 7.33 9.10
N PHE A 153 11.02 6.20 9.41
CA PHE A 153 9.95 6.16 10.41
C PHE A 153 10.48 6.42 11.82
N ALA A 154 11.70 5.94 12.12
CA ALA A 154 12.38 6.20 13.38
C ALA A 154 12.82 7.66 13.55
N GLU A 155 12.97 8.42 12.45
CA GLU A 155 13.30 9.87 12.50
C GLU A 155 12.07 10.74 12.80
N VAL A 156 10.86 10.19 12.81
CA VAL A 156 9.62 10.95 13.09
C VAL A 156 9.55 11.28 14.57
N GLU A 157 9.34 12.55 14.89
CA GLU A 157 9.21 13.04 16.27
C GLU A 157 7.81 12.74 16.85
N TRP A 158 7.58 11.47 17.22
CA TRP A 158 6.30 11.01 17.78
C TRP A 158 5.98 11.63 19.15
N GLN A 159 7.01 12.12 19.87
CA GLN A 159 6.86 12.76 21.17
C GLN A 159 6.03 14.05 21.12
N SER A 160 5.88 14.66 19.95
CA SER A 160 4.94 15.78 19.74
C SER A 160 3.48 15.37 19.96
N GLU A 161 3.15 14.10 19.72
CA GLU A 161 1.81 13.53 19.92
C GLU A 161 1.65 13.01 21.37
N SER A 162 2.68 12.35 21.90
CA SER A 162 2.74 11.89 23.29
C SER A 162 4.21 11.54 23.69
N PRO A 163 4.68 11.96 24.87
CA PRO A 163 6.07 11.73 25.31
C PRO A 163 6.50 10.25 25.36
N ALA A 164 5.56 9.34 25.54
CA ALA A 164 5.81 7.90 25.63
C ALA A 164 5.63 7.14 24.32
N LEU A 165 5.26 7.83 23.22
CA LEU A 165 4.93 7.19 21.98
C LEU A 165 6.20 6.78 21.22
N ASN A 166 6.37 5.47 21.02
CA ASN A 166 7.39 4.89 20.17
C ASN A 166 6.73 3.96 19.17
N ILE A 167 6.74 4.35 17.89
CA ILE A 167 6.06 3.64 16.83
C ILE A 167 7.07 2.85 16.00
N THR A 168 6.85 1.54 15.95
CA THR A 168 7.61 0.63 15.10
C THR A 168 6.68 -0.13 14.16
N PHE A 169 7.25 -0.83 13.21
CA PHE A 169 6.49 -1.76 12.39
C PHE A 169 7.28 -3.03 12.06
N SER A 170 6.57 -4.13 12.05
CA SER A 170 7.08 -5.43 11.60
C SER A 170 6.72 -5.65 10.13
N THR A 171 7.56 -6.42 9.42
CA THR A 171 7.40 -6.65 7.98
C THR A 171 7.56 -8.13 7.64
N GLY A 172 6.64 -8.62 6.81
CA GLY A 172 6.74 -9.92 6.16
C GLY A 172 7.00 -9.77 4.66
N LEU A 173 7.99 -10.48 4.13
CA LEU A 173 8.43 -10.43 2.74
C LEU A 173 8.29 -11.78 2.06
N THR A 174 7.94 -11.76 0.77
CA THR A 174 8.01 -12.94 -0.11
C THR A 174 8.31 -12.53 -1.54
N ALA A 175 9.10 -13.34 -2.24
CA ALA A 175 9.25 -13.24 -3.69
C ALA A 175 8.15 -14.02 -4.40
N ASN A 176 7.86 -13.65 -5.66
CA ASN A 176 6.98 -14.44 -6.52
C ASN A 176 7.62 -15.76 -6.90
N SER A 177 6.79 -16.76 -7.13
CA SER A 177 7.18 -18.11 -7.57
C SER A 177 6.26 -18.60 -8.69
N PRO A 178 6.70 -19.54 -9.55
CA PRO A 178 5.83 -20.15 -10.55
C PRO A 178 4.55 -20.73 -9.92
N GLY A 179 3.39 -20.44 -10.54
CA GLY A 179 2.09 -20.91 -10.06
C GLY A 179 1.51 -20.11 -8.88
N ASP A 180 2.08 -18.95 -8.58
CA ASP A 180 1.51 -18.02 -7.61
C ASP A 180 0.21 -17.38 -8.11
N SER A 181 -0.66 -17.08 -7.16
CA SER A 181 -1.77 -16.13 -7.27
C SER A 181 -1.58 -15.02 -6.24
N SER A 182 -2.30 -13.92 -6.40
CA SER A 182 -2.31 -12.83 -5.41
C SER A 182 -2.66 -13.34 -4.00
N GLU A 183 -3.61 -14.26 -3.89
CA GLU A 183 -4.02 -14.86 -2.63
C GLU A 183 -2.89 -15.66 -1.98
N LYS A 184 -2.18 -16.52 -2.74
CA LYS A 184 -1.04 -17.30 -2.26
C LYS A 184 0.09 -16.40 -1.79
N MET A 185 0.44 -15.37 -2.56
CA MET A 185 1.49 -14.42 -2.20
C MET A 185 1.11 -13.61 -0.94
N LEU A 186 -0.13 -13.12 -0.85
CA LEU A 186 -0.62 -12.42 0.34
C LEU A 186 -0.60 -13.32 1.57
N ALA A 187 -1.06 -14.58 1.45
CA ALA A 187 -1.02 -15.54 2.56
C ALA A 187 0.43 -15.80 3.03
N ARG A 188 1.37 -15.96 2.10
CA ARG A 188 2.78 -16.19 2.39
C ARG A 188 3.46 -14.98 3.04
N ALA A 189 3.20 -13.76 2.54
CA ALA A 189 3.70 -12.54 3.14
C ALA A 189 3.10 -12.28 4.53
N ASN A 190 1.81 -12.61 4.75
CA ASN A 190 1.17 -12.56 6.07
C ASN A 190 1.79 -13.58 7.05
N ALA A 191 2.09 -14.79 6.60
CA ALA A 191 2.80 -15.78 7.41
C ALA A 191 4.20 -15.29 7.81
N ALA A 192 4.91 -14.61 6.89
CA ALA A 192 6.17 -13.97 7.18
C ALA A 192 6.02 -12.83 8.21
N LEU A 193 4.98 -11.98 8.08
CA LEU A 193 4.68 -10.92 9.06
C LEU A 193 4.39 -11.51 10.45
N ALA A 194 3.61 -12.58 10.52
CA ALA A 194 3.35 -13.26 11.78
C ALA A 194 4.64 -13.78 12.42
N LYS A 195 5.57 -14.37 11.63
CA LYS A 195 6.90 -14.77 12.10
C LYS A 195 7.75 -13.59 12.57
N ALA A 196 7.64 -12.42 11.91
CA ALA A 196 8.33 -11.22 12.35
C ALA A 196 7.81 -10.76 13.71
N ARG A 197 6.50 -10.63 13.86
CA ARG A 197 5.84 -10.23 15.12
C ARG A 197 6.12 -11.20 16.29
N ALA A 198 6.22 -12.50 16.01
CA ALA A 198 6.58 -13.49 17.03
C ALA A 198 8.00 -13.33 17.60
N LYS A 199 8.91 -12.65 16.87
CA LYS A 199 10.25 -12.29 17.35
C LYS A 199 10.27 -11.01 18.19
N GLY A 200 9.16 -10.32 18.30
CA GLY A 200 8.99 -9.02 18.93
C GLY A 200 8.70 -7.91 17.92
N PRO A 201 8.49 -6.67 18.40
CA PRO A 201 8.25 -5.52 17.55
C PRO A 201 9.50 -5.18 16.70
N ASP A 202 9.30 -4.37 15.68
CA ASP A 202 10.37 -3.86 14.79
C ASP A 202 11.18 -4.95 14.05
N ASN A 203 10.57 -6.08 13.79
CA ASN A 203 11.23 -7.22 13.13
C ASN A 203 10.82 -7.36 11.65
N VAL A 204 11.72 -7.99 10.89
CA VAL A 204 11.49 -8.38 9.50
C VAL A 204 11.67 -9.89 9.39
N SER A 205 10.77 -10.55 8.68
CA SER A 205 10.90 -11.96 8.31
C SER A 205 10.55 -12.15 6.84
N GLN A 206 11.15 -13.16 6.23
CA GLN A 206 10.87 -13.56 4.85
C GLN A 206 10.44 -15.02 4.80
N VAL A 207 9.62 -15.34 3.82
CA VAL A 207 9.23 -16.70 3.47
C VAL A 207 9.40 -16.83 1.96
N GLU A 208 10.26 -17.75 1.56
CA GLU A 208 10.42 -18.18 0.18
C GLU A 208 9.73 -19.54 0.00
N ILE A 209 9.34 -19.85 -1.23
CA ILE A 209 8.97 -21.22 -1.59
C ILE A 209 10.28 -21.94 -1.94
N ASP A 210 10.56 -23.02 -1.26
CA ASP A 210 11.59 -23.96 -1.70
C ASP A 210 11.15 -24.50 -3.07
N LEU A 211 11.83 -24.09 -4.12
CA LEU A 211 11.67 -24.74 -5.42
C LEU A 211 12.12 -26.18 -5.24
N PRO A 212 11.34 -27.17 -5.73
CA PRO A 212 11.80 -28.55 -5.72
C PRO A 212 13.20 -28.58 -6.35
N SER A 213 14.17 -29.10 -5.63
CA SER A 213 15.52 -29.26 -6.14
C SER A 213 15.42 -30.06 -7.44
N PHE A 214 15.96 -29.51 -8.52
CA PHE A 214 16.05 -30.23 -9.78
C PHE A 214 16.92 -31.48 -9.50
N ASP A 215 16.28 -32.64 -9.54
CA ASP A 215 16.99 -33.93 -9.49
C ASP A 215 17.37 -34.29 -10.93
N PRO A 216 18.68 -34.17 -11.29
CA PRO A 216 19.12 -34.50 -12.64
C PRO A 216 18.93 -35.99 -12.99
N SER A 217 18.67 -36.86 -12.00
CA SER A 217 18.46 -38.28 -12.20
C SER A 217 17.02 -38.65 -12.59
N SER A 218 16.08 -37.68 -12.64
CA SER A 218 14.68 -37.89 -12.98
C SER A 218 14.34 -37.61 -14.46
N VAL A 219 15.35 -37.40 -15.32
CA VAL A 219 15.17 -37.22 -16.78
C VAL A 219 15.66 -38.48 -17.47
N ASP A 220 14.78 -39.47 -17.63
CA ASP A 220 14.89 -40.58 -18.57
C ASP A 220 14.13 -40.27 -19.85
#